data_da8e46d9ae60f3f650e814fb3ec98ae0
#
_entry.id   da8e46d9ae60f3f650e814fb3ec98ae0
#
_cell.length_a   1.000
_cell.length_b   1.000
_cell.length_c   1.000
_cell.angle_alpha   90.00
_cell.angle_beta   90.00
_cell.angle_gamma   90.00
#
_symmetry.space_group_name_H-M   'P 1'
#
loop_
_entity.id
_entity.type
_entity.pdbx_description
1 polymer ?
#
loop_
_entity_poly.entity_id
_entity_poly.type
_entity_poly.pdbx_seq_one_letter_code
_entity_poly.pdbx_strand_id
1 'polypeptide(L)'
;MGKIRNINYINQIGIKKVLCHTNMGNTIYILNNGQKYKEFSEDYRDLSDSINREFQESLLQQTDEYGHSIISYPEIVISSKKELFGIVGTFEQGTPLLEIDPLIQIDYLLNLIDRLEEGIKDISLKGWNLEDLHEENILINPISKTSPIRIIDTDYHVLQLQKDRLELYRTNMKRIFSAIITSIIPSICKSNILKDKDVEQQYVLASNGVIKVSDFLRYLLFKIKISTKEPLTIKTLQKSI
;
A
#
# COMPACT_ATOMS: atom_id res chain seq x y z
N MET A 1 12.14 -6.15 16.35
CA MET A 1 13.35 -5.36 16.02
C MET A 1 13.80 -5.79 14.62
N GLY A 2 13.64 -4.92 13.62
CA GLY A 2 14.04 -5.22 12.24
C GLY A 2 15.51 -5.66 12.24
N LYS A 3 15.81 -6.73 11.51
CA LYS A 3 17.18 -7.27 11.46
C LYS A 3 18.02 -6.35 10.58
N ILE A 4 18.89 -5.55 11.19
CA ILE A 4 19.89 -4.79 10.48
C ILE A 4 21.06 -5.72 10.16
N ARG A 5 21.31 -5.96 8.88
CA ARG A 5 22.45 -6.75 8.42
C ARG A 5 23.53 -5.82 7.91
N ASN A 6 24.68 -5.82 8.59
CA ASN A 6 25.86 -5.15 8.10
C ASN A 6 26.53 -6.00 7.02
N ILE A 7 26.77 -5.43 5.85
CA ILE A 7 27.51 -6.05 4.76
C ILE A 7 28.64 -5.13 4.33
N ASN A 8 29.79 -5.71 4.00
CA ASN A 8 30.92 -4.96 3.47
C ASN A 8 30.87 -4.82 1.95
N TYR A 9 30.19 -5.77 1.29
CA TYR A 9 30.08 -5.82 -0.17
C TYR A 9 28.74 -6.39 -0.57
N ILE A 10 28.19 -5.86 -1.66
CA ILE A 10 26.88 -6.25 -2.20
C ILE A 10 26.81 -7.71 -2.62
N ASN A 11 27.91 -8.30 -3.08
CA ASN A 11 27.98 -9.71 -3.46
C ASN A 11 27.79 -10.68 -2.28
N GLN A 12 27.89 -10.21 -1.02
CA GLN A 12 27.59 -11.00 0.17
C GLN A 12 26.08 -11.25 0.36
N ILE A 13 25.24 -10.53 -0.38
CA ILE A 13 23.78 -10.68 -0.28
C ILE A 13 23.29 -11.97 -0.94
N GLY A 14 24.08 -12.56 -1.86
CA GLY A 14 23.71 -13.80 -2.54
C GLY A 14 22.70 -13.61 -3.65
N ILE A 15 22.97 -12.66 -4.55
CA ILE A 15 22.11 -12.35 -5.72
C ILE A 15 22.07 -13.55 -6.67
N LYS A 16 20.85 -13.96 -7.05
CA LYS A 16 20.60 -15.00 -8.05
C LYS A 16 20.38 -14.40 -9.43
N LYS A 17 19.56 -13.35 -9.53
CA LYS A 17 19.27 -12.65 -10.80
C LYS A 17 18.70 -11.27 -10.55
N VAL A 18 18.87 -10.38 -11.52
CA VAL A 18 18.12 -9.12 -11.62
C VAL A 18 16.67 -9.43 -11.98
N LEU A 19 15.72 -8.81 -11.30
CA LEU A 19 14.30 -8.89 -11.62
C LEU A 19 13.87 -7.73 -12.52
N CYS A 20 14.13 -6.50 -12.09
CA CYS A 20 13.83 -5.29 -12.85
C CYS A 20 14.62 -4.08 -12.33
N HIS A 21 14.58 -3.00 -13.11
CA HIS A 21 14.99 -1.66 -12.70
C HIS A 21 13.74 -0.80 -12.56
N THR A 22 13.64 -0.01 -11.49
CA THR A 22 12.51 0.90 -11.27
C THR A 22 12.77 2.23 -11.96
N ASN A 23 11.69 3.01 -12.17
CA ASN A 23 11.80 4.36 -12.74
C ASN A 23 12.60 5.32 -11.85
N MET A 24 12.73 5.03 -10.54
CA MET A 24 13.54 5.78 -9.57
C MET A 24 15.02 5.34 -9.55
N GLY A 25 15.45 4.53 -10.50
CA GLY A 25 16.83 4.05 -10.61
C GLY A 25 17.20 2.93 -9.63
N ASN A 26 16.28 2.48 -8.77
CA ASN A 26 16.53 1.33 -7.90
C ASN A 26 16.57 0.04 -8.71
N THR A 27 17.36 -0.94 -8.27
CA THR A 27 17.43 -2.26 -8.90
C THR A 27 16.85 -3.32 -7.95
N ILE A 28 15.99 -4.17 -8.47
CA ILE A 28 15.38 -5.26 -7.72
C ILE A 28 15.98 -6.59 -8.16
N TYR A 29 16.41 -7.37 -7.18
CA TYR A 29 17.03 -8.68 -7.38
C TYR A 29 16.23 -9.77 -6.68
N ILE A 30 16.32 -10.99 -7.21
CA ILE A 30 15.96 -12.23 -6.49
C ILE A 30 17.23 -12.79 -5.88
N LEU A 31 17.17 -13.14 -4.60
CA LEU A 31 18.26 -13.78 -3.87
C LEU A 31 18.20 -15.30 -4.01
N ASN A 32 19.30 -15.99 -3.66
CA ASN A 32 19.40 -17.45 -3.70
C ASN A 32 18.38 -18.14 -2.77
N ASN A 33 18.00 -17.49 -1.68
CA ASN A 33 17.00 -17.98 -0.73
C ASN A 33 15.54 -17.63 -1.12
N GLY A 34 15.33 -17.01 -2.29
CA GLY A 34 14.01 -16.62 -2.78
C GLY A 34 13.50 -15.27 -2.26
N GLN A 35 14.25 -14.57 -1.39
CA GLN A 35 13.90 -13.22 -0.97
C GLN A 35 14.12 -12.21 -2.10
N LYS A 36 13.50 -11.04 -1.97
CA LYS A 36 13.69 -9.86 -2.81
C LYS A 36 14.73 -8.94 -2.15
N TYR A 37 15.68 -8.44 -2.91
CA TYR A 37 16.57 -7.36 -2.51
C TYR A 37 16.33 -6.16 -3.42
N LYS A 38 15.98 -5.00 -2.84
CA LYS A 38 15.87 -3.72 -3.52
C LYS A 38 17.12 -2.92 -3.19
N GLU A 39 17.96 -2.71 -4.19
CA GLU A 39 19.14 -1.84 -4.12
C GLU A 39 18.72 -0.41 -4.42
N PHE A 40 19.06 0.50 -3.54
CA PHE A 40 18.76 1.91 -3.70
C PHE A 40 19.70 2.57 -4.70
N SER A 41 19.15 3.45 -5.54
CA SER A 41 19.93 4.32 -6.44
C SER A 41 20.88 5.24 -5.66
N GLU A 42 21.87 5.77 -6.33
CA GLU A 42 22.77 6.77 -5.75
C GLU A 42 22.00 8.01 -5.28
N ASP A 43 21.01 8.44 -6.08
CA ASP A 43 20.16 9.59 -5.73
C ASP A 43 19.39 9.36 -4.42
N TYR A 44 18.80 8.16 -4.22
CA TYR A 44 18.11 7.84 -2.97
C TYR A 44 19.07 7.77 -1.77
N ARG A 45 20.33 7.37 -1.99
CA ARG A 45 21.35 7.27 -0.95
C ARG A 45 21.98 8.62 -0.58
N ASP A 46 21.74 9.66 -1.37
CA ASP A 46 22.27 11.00 -1.09
C ASP A 46 21.58 11.62 0.14
N LEU A 47 22.31 11.59 1.27
CA LEU A 47 21.86 12.16 2.54
C LEU A 47 21.99 13.69 2.61
N SER A 48 22.51 14.35 1.58
CA SER A 48 22.46 15.82 1.47
C SER A 48 21.04 16.31 1.21
N ASP A 49 20.21 15.47 0.54
CA ASP A 49 18.77 15.70 0.40
C ASP A 49 18.04 15.40 1.70
N SER A 50 17.27 16.38 2.19
CA SER A 50 16.54 16.26 3.45
C SER A 50 15.39 15.23 3.40
N ILE A 51 14.79 15.06 2.24
CA ILE A 51 13.69 14.11 2.03
C ILE A 51 14.22 12.68 2.08
N ASN A 52 15.31 12.40 1.36
CA ASN A 52 15.99 11.11 1.39
C ASN A 52 16.45 10.74 2.80
N ARG A 53 16.95 11.72 3.54
CA ARG A 53 17.36 11.52 4.94
C ARG A 53 16.16 11.12 5.80
N GLU A 54 15.03 11.80 5.68
CA GLU A 54 13.81 11.48 6.44
C GLU A 54 13.31 10.07 6.13
N PHE A 55 13.31 9.65 4.87
CA PHE A 55 12.95 8.28 4.48
C PHE A 55 13.90 7.25 5.08
N GLN A 56 15.21 7.46 4.97
CA GLN A 56 16.19 6.50 5.48
C GLN A 56 16.18 6.41 7.02
N GLU A 57 16.02 7.53 7.73
CA GLU A 57 15.86 7.53 9.18
C GLU A 57 14.59 6.81 9.62
N SER A 58 13.49 7.02 8.90
CA SER A 58 12.22 6.33 9.15
C SER A 58 12.34 4.83 8.88
N LEU A 59 13.00 4.45 7.79
CA LEU A 59 13.23 3.06 7.44
C LEU A 59 14.04 2.31 8.52
N LEU A 60 15.06 2.96 9.11
CA LEU A 60 15.82 2.40 10.22
C LEU A 60 14.99 2.20 11.51
N GLN A 61 13.87 2.91 11.64
CA GLN A 61 12.93 2.78 12.75
C GLN A 61 11.80 1.78 12.48
N GLN A 62 11.69 1.26 11.25
CA GLN A 62 10.75 0.20 10.95
C GLN A 62 11.14 -1.08 11.72
N THR A 63 10.32 -1.48 12.65
CA THR A 63 10.52 -2.63 13.52
C THR A 63 9.32 -3.56 13.46
N ASP A 64 9.40 -4.73 14.10
CA ASP A 64 8.25 -5.64 14.22
C ASP A 64 7.05 -4.98 14.92
N GLU A 65 7.28 -3.93 15.73
CA GLU A 65 6.23 -3.13 16.38
C GLU A 65 5.51 -2.18 15.40
N TYR A 66 6.15 -1.83 14.29
CA TYR A 66 5.47 -1.23 13.15
C TYR A 66 4.43 -2.21 12.59
N GLY A 67 4.63 -3.49 12.87
CA GLY A 67 3.96 -4.68 12.44
C GLY A 67 2.46 -4.65 12.59
N HIS A 68 1.81 -4.36 11.49
CA HIS A 68 0.46 -4.84 11.26
C HIS A 68 0.52 -5.96 10.22
N SER A 69 -0.39 -6.93 10.32
CA SER A 69 -0.47 -8.07 9.36
C SER A 69 -0.66 -7.66 7.89
N ILE A 70 -1.00 -6.38 7.66
CA ILE A 70 -1.17 -5.80 6.31
C ILE A 70 0.11 -5.22 5.70
N ILE A 71 1.24 -5.15 6.44
CA ILE A 71 2.49 -4.59 5.92
C ILE A 71 3.55 -5.66 5.79
N SER A 72 4.27 -5.64 4.67
CA SER A 72 5.47 -6.44 4.46
C SER A 72 6.70 -5.68 4.95
N TYR A 73 7.37 -6.22 5.98
CA TYR A 73 8.57 -5.61 6.58
C TYR A 73 9.83 -5.95 5.83
N PRO A 74 10.65 -4.95 5.52
CA PRO A 74 11.97 -5.19 4.99
C PRO A 74 12.95 -5.66 6.09
N GLU A 75 13.91 -6.49 5.71
CA GLU A 75 15.18 -6.63 6.38
C GLU A 75 16.12 -5.54 5.85
N ILE A 76 16.63 -4.66 6.72
CA ILE A 76 17.45 -3.52 6.30
C ILE A 76 18.89 -3.98 6.12
N VAL A 77 19.49 -3.64 4.99
CA VAL A 77 20.88 -3.92 4.65
C VAL A 77 21.67 -2.63 4.69
N ILE A 78 22.69 -2.57 5.56
CA ILE A 78 23.58 -1.40 5.67
C ILE A 78 25.03 -1.78 5.47
N SER A 79 25.85 -0.84 5.01
CA SER A 79 27.28 -1.03 4.89
C SER A 79 27.99 -0.87 6.25
N SER A 80 29.28 -1.23 6.29
CA SER A 80 30.13 -1.01 7.47
C SER A 80 30.29 0.47 7.86
N LYS A 81 30.00 1.39 6.95
CA LYS A 81 30.00 2.85 7.17
C LYS A 81 28.63 3.38 7.59
N LYS A 82 27.68 2.50 7.90
CA LYS A 82 26.28 2.83 8.15
C LYS A 82 25.56 3.45 6.94
N GLU A 83 26.14 3.33 5.76
CA GLU A 83 25.52 3.72 4.52
C GLU A 83 24.43 2.69 4.15
N LEU A 84 23.24 3.15 3.84
CA LEU A 84 22.10 2.31 3.51
C LEU A 84 22.13 1.98 2.02
N PHE A 85 22.41 0.73 1.66
CA PHE A 85 22.43 0.29 0.27
C PHE A 85 21.05 -0.16 -0.24
N GLY A 86 20.24 -0.72 0.63
CA GLY A 86 18.95 -1.24 0.21
C GLY A 86 18.28 -2.10 1.28
N ILE A 87 17.21 -2.75 0.89
CA ILE A 87 16.38 -3.57 1.76
C ILE A 87 16.21 -4.98 1.20
N VAL A 88 16.19 -5.95 2.12
CA VAL A 88 15.83 -7.34 1.84
C VAL A 88 14.48 -7.62 2.46
N GLY A 89 13.58 -8.24 1.72
CA GLY A 89 12.26 -8.62 2.20
C GLY A 89 11.77 -9.91 1.57
N THR A 90 10.68 -10.42 2.10
CA THR A 90 9.97 -11.54 1.50
C THR A 90 9.43 -11.13 0.14
N PHE A 91 9.53 -12.03 -0.85
CA PHE A 91 8.82 -11.84 -2.11
C PHE A 91 7.34 -12.13 -1.88
N GLU A 92 6.56 -11.06 -1.71
CA GLU A 92 5.12 -11.19 -1.48
C GLU A 92 4.41 -11.70 -2.73
N GLN A 93 3.55 -12.68 -2.52
CA GLN A 93 2.68 -13.21 -3.57
C GLN A 93 1.35 -12.48 -3.53
N GLY A 94 0.84 -12.12 -4.69
CA GLY A 94 -0.44 -11.47 -4.83
C GLY A 94 -0.55 -10.73 -6.16
N THR A 95 -1.74 -10.23 -6.43
CA THR A 95 -2.04 -9.38 -7.57
C THR A 95 -2.15 -7.94 -7.09
N PRO A 96 -1.47 -6.95 -7.72
CA PRO A 96 -1.69 -5.55 -7.42
C PRO A 96 -3.17 -5.16 -7.53
N LEU A 97 -3.62 -4.25 -6.68
CA LEU A 97 -5.00 -3.77 -6.71
C LEU A 97 -5.38 -3.19 -8.08
N LEU A 98 -4.41 -2.59 -8.78
CA LEU A 98 -4.56 -2.09 -10.16
C LEU A 98 -4.95 -3.20 -11.15
N GLU A 99 -4.48 -4.42 -10.95
CA GLU A 99 -4.67 -5.59 -11.83
C GLU A 99 -5.71 -6.57 -11.29
N ILE A 100 -6.54 -6.13 -10.35
CA ILE A 100 -7.53 -6.99 -9.70
C ILE A 100 -8.52 -7.57 -10.71
N ASP A 101 -8.83 -8.86 -10.57
CA ASP A 101 -9.82 -9.53 -11.42
C ASP A 101 -11.19 -8.84 -11.31
N PRO A 102 -11.74 -8.29 -12.40
CA PRO A 102 -13.06 -7.67 -12.42
C PRO A 102 -14.21 -8.60 -12.02
N LEU A 103 -13.98 -9.91 -11.99
CA LEU A 103 -14.96 -10.92 -11.56
C LEU A 103 -14.91 -11.20 -10.06
N ILE A 104 -14.01 -10.56 -9.30
CA ILE A 104 -13.99 -10.68 -7.83
C ILE A 104 -15.34 -10.25 -7.23
N GLN A 105 -15.80 -11.00 -6.25
CA GLN A 105 -17.04 -10.67 -5.54
C GLN A 105 -16.86 -9.42 -4.68
N ILE A 106 -17.80 -8.51 -4.76
CA ILE A 106 -17.75 -7.23 -4.04
C ILE A 106 -17.73 -7.44 -2.52
N ASP A 107 -18.52 -8.36 -1.98
CA ASP A 107 -18.54 -8.63 -0.54
C ASP A 107 -17.19 -9.11 -0.02
N TYR A 108 -16.51 -9.96 -0.78
CA TYR A 108 -15.15 -10.37 -0.45
C TYR A 108 -14.18 -9.18 -0.48
N LEU A 109 -14.26 -8.36 -1.53
CA LEU A 109 -13.43 -7.16 -1.67
C LEU A 109 -13.68 -6.15 -0.55
N LEU A 110 -14.92 -5.90 -0.17
CA LEU A 110 -15.27 -5.02 0.96
C LEU A 110 -14.66 -5.51 2.27
N ASN A 111 -14.66 -6.82 2.52
CA ASN A 111 -13.99 -7.39 3.68
C ASN A 111 -12.47 -7.17 3.67
N LEU A 112 -11.84 -7.20 2.48
CA LEU A 112 -10.41 -6.88 2.35
C LEU A 112 -10.14 -5.40 2.62
N ILE A 113 -10.99 -4.52 2.08
CA ILE A 113 -10.89 -3.09 2.30
C ILE A 113 -11.05 -2.75 3.78
N ASP A 114 -12.03 -3.34 4.48
CA ASP A 114 -12.19 -3.15 5.92
C ASP A 114 -10.92 -3.50 6.71
N ARG A 115 -10.29 -4.65 6.39
CA ARG A 115 -9.02 -5.05 7.02
C ARG A 115 -7.89 -4.08 6.73
N LEU A 116 -7.82 -3.60 5.49
CA LEU A 116 -6.83 -2.60 5.08
C LEU A 116 -7.01 -1.31 5.88
N GLU A 117 -8.24 -0.80 5.99
CA GLU A 117 -8.57 0.42 6.72
C GLU A 117 -8.29 0.32 8.22
N GLU A 118 -8.59 -0.83 8.84
CA GLU A 118 -8.25 -1.09 10.24
C GLU A 118 -6.74 -1.07 10.46
N GLY A 119 -5.99 -1.74 9.58
CA GLY A 119 -4.54 -1.72 9.65
C GLY A 119 -3.95 -0.33 9.44
N ILE A 120 -4.49 0.46 8.50
CA ILE A 120 -4.10 1.85 8.28
C ILE A 120 -4.35 2.69 9.54
N LYS A 121 -5.46 2.48 10.21
CA LYS A 121 -5.75 3.16 11.48
C LYS A 121 -4.68 2.89 12.53
N ASP A 122 -4.35 1.61 12.74
CA ASP A 122 -3.34 1.21 13.73
C ASP A 122 -1.96 1.78 13.42
N ILE A 123 -1.57 1.76 12.15
CA ILE A 123 -0.30 2.29 11.66
C ILE A 123 -0.23 3.82 11.84
N SER A 124 -1.32 4.52 11.52
CA SER A 124 -1.42 5.98 11.68
C SER A 124 -1.35 6.38 13.15
N LEU A 125 -1.96 5.61 14.05
CA LEU A 125 -1.88 5.84 15.51
C LEU A 125 -0.46 5.68 16.04
N LYS A 126 0.38 4.86 15.41
CA LYS A 126 1.81 4.73 15.70
C LYS A 126 2.66 5.85 15.10
N GLY A 127 2.09 6.73 14.30
CA GLY A 127 2.75 7.91 13.73
C GLY A 127 3.27 7.75 12.31
N TRP A 128 2.92 6.66 11.64
CA TRP A 128 3.40 6.42 10.28
C TRP A 128 2.53 7.09 9.22
N ASN A 129 3.20 7.81 8.33
CA ASN A 129 2.67 8.39 7.11
C ASN A 129 3.09 7.51 5.92
N LEU A 130 2.14 6.98 5.19
CA LEU A 130 2.35 6.03 4.09
C LEU A 130 2.51 6.81 2.78
N GLU A 131 3.68 7.46 2.56
CA GLU A 131 3.87 8.44 1.48
C GLU A 131 3.65 7.86 0.08
N ASP A 132 4.08 6.63 -0.16
CA ASP A 132 4.00 5.96 -1.47
C ASP A 132 2.86 4.92 -1.53
N LEU A 133 1.75 5.18 -0.83
CA LEU A 133 0.61 4.27 -0.84
C LEU A 133 -0.29 4.52 -2.05
N HIS A 134 -0.20 3.63 -3.04
CA HIS A 134 -1.01 3.63 -4.26
C HIS A 134 -1.42 2.20 -4.66
N GLU A 135 -2.19 2.05 -5.73
CA GLU A 135 -2.81 0.79 -6.14
C GLU A 135 -1.84 -0.32 -6.53
N GLU A 136 -0.63 0.00 -7.00
CA GLU A 136 0.40 -0.99 -7.33
C GLU A 136 1.08 -1.56 -6.07
N ASN A 137 1.10 -0.77 -4.98
CA ASN A 137 1.70 -1.14 -3.70
C ASN A 137 0.71 -1.85 -2.75
N ILE A 138 -0.52 -2.12 -3.18
CA ILE A 138 -1.50 -2.91 -2.46
C ILE A 138 -1.68 -4.25 -3.17
N LEU A 139 -1.23 -5.34 -2.54
CA LEU A 139 -1.37 -6.69 -3.07
C LEU A 139 -2.58 -7.41 -2.48
N ILE A 140 -3.32 -8.10 -3.34
CA ILE A 140 -4.41 -9.01 -2.96
C ILE A 140 -3.99 -10.44 -3.27
N ASN A 141 -4.07 -11.31 -2.26
CA ASN A 141 -3.82 -12.75 -2.39
C ASN A 141 -5.01 -13.55 -1.85
N PRO A 142 -5.99 -13.90 -2.70
CA PRO A 142 -7.21 -14.60 -2.28
C PRO A 142 -6.95 -15.98 -1.67
N ILE A 143 -5.80 -16.58 -1.95
CA ILE A 143 -5.43 -17.91 -1.44
C ILE A 143 -4.87 -17.83 -0.02
N SER A 144 -4.32 -16.67 0.37
CA SER A 144 -3.76 -16.48 1.70
C SER A 144 -4.86 -16.28 2.75
N LYS A 145 -4.96 -17.21 3.70
CA LYS A 145 -5.93 -17.10 4.82
C LYS A 145 -5.49 -16.07 5.87
N THR A 146 -4.20 -15.88 6.04
CA THR A 146 -3.63 -15.02 7.10
C THR A 146 -3.40 -13.58 6.66
N SER A 147 -3.03 -13.40 5.40
CA SER A 147 -2.66 -12.09 4.86
C SER A 147 -3.21 -11.92 3.44
N PRO A 148 -4.54 -11.84 3.29
CA PRO A 148 -5.17 -11.77 1.97
C PRO A 148 -5.01 -10.40 1.30
N ILE A 149 -4.60 -9.37 2.05
CA ILE A 149 -4.27 -8.03 1.56
C ILE A 149 -3.01 -7.53 2.25
N ARG A 150 -2.09 -6.93 1.48
CA ARG A 150 -0.82 -6.40 1.99
C ARG A 150 -0.41 -5.13 1.28
N ILE A 151 0.23 -4.24 2.05
CA ILE A 151 0.99 -3.10 1.54
C ILE A 151 2.45 -3.53 1.43
N ILE A 152 3.03 -3.26 0.27
CA ILE A 152 4.45 -3.49 -0.03
C ILE A 152 5.16 -2.17 -0.31
N ASP A 153 6.47 -2.22 -0.51
CA ASP A 153 7.29 -1.07 -0.91
C ASP A 153 7.26 0.08 0.12
N THR A 154 7.65 -0.26 1.37
CA THR A 154 7.50 0.61 2.54
C THR A 154 8.68 1.57 2.78
N ASP A 155 9.65 1.62 1.87
CA ASP A 155 10.87 2.44 2.02
C ASP A 155 10.62 3.96 1.94
N TYR A 156 9.47 4.37 1.43
CA TYR A 156 9.03 5.77 1.42
C TYR A 156 8.03 6.10 2.54
N HIS A 157 7.82 5.20 3.50
CA HIS A 157 6.98 5.49 4.66
C HIS A 157 7.74 6.31 5.70
N VAL A 158 7.13 7.37 6.23
CA VAL A 158 7.76 8.32 7.14
C VAL A 158 7.16 8.26 8.53
N LEU A 159 8.02 8.20 9.55
CA LEU A 159 7.60 8.27 10.94
C LEU A 159 7.49 9.73 11.40
N GLN A 160 6.27 10.23 11.58
CA GLN A 160 5.95 11.61 11.95
C GLN A 160 5.40 11.69 13.37
N LEU A 161 6.26 11.53 14.38
CA LEU A 161 5.88 11.46 15.78
C LEU A 161 5.23 12.75 16.31
N GLN A 162 5.54 13.89 15.74
CA GLN A 162 5.02 15.20 16.15
C GLN A 162 3.69 15.57 15.48
N LYS A 163 3.26 14.83 14.44
CA LYS A 163 2.03 15.12 13.73
C LYS A 163 0.82 14.59 14.47
N ASP A 164 -0.31 15.29 14.38
CA ASP A 164 -1.60 14.83 14.92
C ASP A 164 -2.00 13.49 14.29
N ARG A 165 -2.39 12.54 15.15
CA ARG A 165 -2.71 11.16 14.73
C ARG A 165 -3.95 11.06 13.87
N LEU A 166 -4.93 11.93 14.13
CA LEU A 166 -6.15 11.98 13.32
C LEU A 166 -5.86 12.56 11.93
N GLU A 167 -4.96 13.54 11.85
CA GLU A 167 -4.52 14.11 10.58
C GLU A 167 -3.74 13.08 9.75
N LEU A 168 -2.83 12.31 10.38
CA LEU A 168 -2.12 11.21 9.72
C LEU A 168 -3.09 10.14 9.21
N TYR A 169 -4.03 9.73 10.04
CA TYR A 169 -5.05 8.78 9.65
C TYR A 169 -5.83 9.27 8.42
N ARG A 170 -6.34 10.49 8.44
CA ARG A 170 -7.06 11.09 7.31
C ARG A 170 -6.20 11.17 6.06
N THR A 171 -4.93 11.51 6.19
CA THR A 171 -3.98 11.58 5.07
C THR A 171 -3.80 10.20 4.42
N ASN A 172 -3.56 9.17 5.22
CA ASN A 172 -3.43 7.80 4.73
C ASN A 172 -4.74 7.29 4.13
N MET A 173 -5.90 7.62 4.72
CA MET A 173 -7.21 7.24 4.18
C MET A 173 -7.52 7.91 2.83
N LYS A 174 -7.07 9.14 2.58
CA LYS A 174 -7.18 9.78 1.25
C LYS A 174 -6.41 9.00 0.18
N ARG A 175 -5.22 8.50 0.50
CA ARG A 175 -4.43 7.67 -0.42
C ARG A 175 -5.11 6.34 -0.71
N ILE A 176 -5.63 5.68 0.34
CA ILE A 176 -6.43 4.45 0.18
C ILE A 176 -7.66 4.69 -0.67
N PHE A 177 -8.39 5.77 -0.43
CA PHE A 177 -9.54 6.15 -1.25
C PHE A 177 -9.13 6.27 -2.72
N SER A 178 -8.06 7.02 -3.01
CA SER A 178 -7.57 7.20 -4.37
C SER A 178 -7.22 5.83 -5.01
N ALA A 179 -6.43 5.00 -4.35
CA ALA A 179 -6.02 3.70 -4.86
C ALA A 179 -7.21 2.77 -5.15
N ILE A 180 -8.18 2.71 -4.22
CA ILE A 180 -9.37 1.86 -4.36
C ILE A 180 -10.29 2.37 -5.48
N ILE A 181 -10.58 3.66 -5.51
CA ILE A 181 -11.47 4.23 -6.52
C ILE A 181 -10.88 4.11 -7.93
N THR A 182 -9.59 4.41 -8.08
CA THR A 182 -8.89 4.27 -9.37
C THR A 182 -8.95 2.83 -9.89
N SER A 183 -8.81 1.83 -9.02
CA SER A 183 -8.80 0.42 -9.41
C SER A 183 -10.20 -0.15 -9.62
N ILE A 184 -11.16 0.18 -8.74
CA ILE A 184 -12.47 -0.49 -8.71
C ILE A 184 -13.50 0.24 -9.57
N ILE A 185 -13.56 1.57 -9.49
CA ILE A 185 -14.58 2.40 -10.18
C ILE A 185 -13.95 3.67 -10.80
N PRO A 186 -12.96 3.52 -11.70
CA PRO A 186 -12.22 4.66 -12.26
C PRO A 186 -13.11 5.67 -12.99
N SER A 187 -14.28 5.25 -13.46
CA SER A 187 -15.25 6.10 -14.17
C SER A 187 -16.21 6.86 -13.27
N ILE A 188 -16.17 6.67 -11.93
CA ILE A 188 -17.18 7.26 -11.04
C ILE A 188 -17.26 8.78 -11.16
N CYS A 189 -16.13 9.46 -11.31
CA CYS A 189 -16.10 10.93 -11.46
C CYS A 189 -16.80 11.43 -12.73
N LYS A 190 -16.97 10.56 -13.74
CA LYS A 190 -17.66 10.86 -14.99
C LYS A 190 -19.09 10.35 -15.01
N SER A 191 -19.51 9.61 -14.00
CA SER A 191 -20.81 8.96 -13.93
C SER A 191 -21.92 9.95 -13.50
N ASN A 192 -23.16 9.61 -13.88
CA ASN A 192 -24.32 10.38 -13.44
C ASN A 192 -24.68 10.12 -11.96
N ILE A 193 -24.11 9.10 -11.34
CA ILE A 193 -24.40 8.73 -9.93
C ILE A 193 -23.98 9.84 -8.97
N LEU A 194 -22.90 10.59 -9.28
CA LEU A 194 -22.46 11.74 -8.48
C LEU A 194 -23.34 13.00 -8.63
N LYS A 195 -24.35 12.97 -9.51
CA LYS A 195 -25.40 14.02 -9.53
C LYS A 195 -26.42 13.84 -8.41
N ASP A 196 -26.53 12.66 -7.82
CA ASP A 196 -27.25 12.46 -6.56
C ASP A 196 -26.45 13.12 -5.44
N LYS A 197 -27.03 14.17 -4.84
CA LYS A 197 -26.35 14.99 -3.82
C LYS A 197 -25.90 14.18 -2.59
N ASP A 198 -26.64 13.15 -2.23
CA ASP A 198 -26.29 12.32 -1.08
C ASP A 198 -25.07 11.44 -1.43
N VAL A 199 -25.00 10.91 -2.66
CA VAL A 199 -23.84 10.14 -3.13
C VAL A 199 -22.62 11.03 -3.24
N GLU A 200 -22.76 12.23 -3.80
CA GLU A 200 -21.70 13.23 -3.89
C GLU A 200 -21.15 13.57 -2.50
N GLN A 201 -22.03 13.81 -1.52
CA GLN A 201 -21.62 14.10 -0.16
C GLN A 201 -20.81 12.94 0.45
N GLN A 202 -21.26 11.70 0.32
CA GLN A 202 -20.53 10.53 0.83
C GLN A 202 -19.19 10.35 0.11
N TYR A 203 -19.13 10.58 -1.20
CA TYR A 203 -17.90 10.59 -1.98
C TYR A 203 -16.89 11.62 -1.43
N VAL A 204 -17.34 12.86 -1.21
CA VAL A 204 -16.50 13.93 -0.66
C VAL A 204 -15.99 13.59 0.74
N LEU A 205 -16.83 13.03 1.61
CA LEU A 205 -16.43 12.62 2.95
C LEU A 205 -15.37 11.51 2.90
N ALA A 206 -15.55 10.49 2.05
CA ALA A 206 -14.59 9.40 1.89
C ALA A 206 -13.29 9.90 1.26
N SER A 207 -13.34 10.73 0.21
CA SER A 207 -12.16 11.29 -0.46
C SER A 207 -11.33 12.20 0.44
N ASN A 208 -11.92 12.72 1.51
CA ASN A 208 -11.23 13.50 2.54
C ASN A 208 -10.81 12.67 3.77
N GLY A 209 -11.01 11.35 3.74
CA GLY A 209 -10.66 10.44 4.84
C GLY A 209 -11.48 10.67 6.11
N VAL A 210 -12.69 11.22 5.97
CA VAL A 210 -13.62 11.47 7.09
C VAL A 210 -14.44 10.22 7.42
N ILE A 211 -14.86 9.49 6.39
CA ILE A 211 -15.50 8.18 6.51
C ILE A 211 -14.64 7.11 5.83
N LYS A 212 -14.90 5.85 6.12
CA LYS A 212 -14.25 4.72 5.47
C LYS A 212 -14.65 4.61 4.00
N VAL A 213 -13.71 4.16 3.15
CA VAL A 213 -13.99 3.86 1.73
C VAL A 213 -14.98 2.71 1.61
N SER A 214 -14.85 1.71 2.47
CA SER A 214 -15.78 0.57 2.53
C SER A 214 -17.22 1.01 2.85
N ASP A 215 -17.41 2.00 3.73
CA ASP A 215 -18.74 2.56 4.03
C ASP A 215 -19.31 3.31 2.82
N PHE A 216 -18.48 4.11 2.14
CA PHE A 216 -18.89 4.75 0.88
C PHE A 216 -19.30 3.73 -0.19
N LEU A 217 -18.52 2.67 -0.38
CA LEU A 217 -18.83 1.63 -1.36
C LEU A 217 -20.14 0.90 -1.03
N ARG A 218 -20.39 0.57 0.26
CA ARG A 218 -21.66 -0.02 0.71
C ARG A 218 -22.83 0.92 0.43
N TYR A 219 -22.67 2.20 0.72
CA TYR A 219 -23.68 3.22 0.43
C TYR A 219 -23.96 3.32 -1.07
N LEU A 220 -22.92 3.33 -1.89
CA LEU A 220 -23.03 3.35 -3.35
C LEU A 220 -23.80 2.12 -3.88
N LEU A 221 -23.49 0.92 -3.39
CA LEU A 221 -24.19 -0.31 -3.73
C LEU A 221 -25.67 -0.25 -3.37
N PHE A 222 -26.02 0.31 -2.22
CA PHE A 222 -27.41 0.50 -1.81
C PHE A 222 -28.17 1.44 -2.77
N LYS A 223 -27.52 2.50 -3.24
CA LYS A 223 -28.14 3.48 -4.18
C LYS A 223 -28.34 2.92 -5.59
N ILE A 224 -27.41 2.10 -6.08
CA ILE A 224 -27.41 1.60 -7.48
C ILE A 224 -28.53 0.59 -7.77
N LYS A 225 -29.12 -0.07 -6.77
CA LYS A 225 -30.18 -1.09 -6.93
C LYS A 225 -29.82 -2.16 -7.98
N ILE A 226 -28.66 -2.81 -7.83
CA ILE A 226 -28.19 -3.82 -8.77
C ILE A 226 -29.20 -5.00 -8.82
N SER A 227 -29.50 -5.48 -10.03
CA SER A 227 -30.36 -6.64 -10.22
C SER A 227 -29.76 -7.87 -9.53
N THR A 228 -30.51 -8.52 -8.64
CA THR A 228 -30.09 -9.69 -7.86
C THR A 228 -29.87 -10.97 -8.70
N LYS A 229 -30.05 -10.91 -10.03
CA LYS A 229 -29.91 -12.07 -10.91
C LYS A 229 -28.48 -12.40 -11.30
N GLU A 230 -27.55 -11.46 -11.18
CA GLU A 230 -26.13 -11.66 -11.50
C GLU A 230 -25.28 -11.59 -10.24
N PRO A 231 -24.13 -12.29 -10.17
CA PRO A 231 -23.17 -12.13 -9.09
C PRO A 231 -22.72 -10.68 -9.00
N LEU A 232 -22.71 -10.14 -7.79
CA LEU A 232 -22.23 -8.78 -7.53
C LEU A 232 -20.68 -8.76 -7.56
N THR A 233 -20.15 -8.37 -8.70
CA THR A 233 -18.69 -8.27 -8.97
C THR A 233 -18.28 -6.84 -9.29
N ILE A 234 -16.98 -6.55 -9.33
CA ILE A 234 -16.46 -5.25 -9.80
C ILE A 234 -17.03 -4.94 -11.20
N LYS A 235 -17.04 -5.92 -12.10
CA LYS A 235 -17.55 -5.76 -13.47
C LYS A 235 -19.02 -5.35 -13.50
N THR A 236 -19.87 -5.97 -12.66
CA THR A 236 -21.30 -5.60 -12.58
C THR A 236 -21.49 -4.24 -11.95
N LEU A 237 -20.69 -3.88 -10.94
CA LEU A 237 -20.70 -2.55 -10.34
C LEU A 237 -20.32 -1.47 -11.37
N GLN A 238 -19.21 -1.66 -12.09
CA GLN A 238 -18.73 -0.71 -13.12
C GLN A 238 -19.76 -0.46 -14.24
N LYS A 239 -20.54 -1.48 -14.61
CA LYS A 239 -21.60 -1.34 -15.61
C LYS A 239 -22.83 -0.59 -15.11
N SER A 240 -23.02 -0.53 -13.79
CA SER A 240 -24.20 0.04 -13.14
C SER A 240 -24.01 1.51 -12.74
N ILE A 241 -22.79 2.02 -12.85
CA ILE A 241 -22.39 3.41 -12.56
C ILE A 241 -22.28 4.21 -13.86
#